data_6ebafe92711dacb4521bd9175878cdbd
#
_entry.id   6ebafe92711dacb4521bd9175878cdbd
#
_cell.length_a   1.000
_cell.length_b   1.000
_cell.length_c   1.000
_cell.angle_alpha   90.00
_cell.angle_beta   90.00
_cell.angle_gamma   90.00
#
_symmetry.space_group_name_H-M   'P 1'
#
loop_
_entity.id
_entity.type
_entity.pdbx_description
1 polymer ?
#
loop_
_entity_poly.entity_id
_entity_poly.type
_entity_poly.pdbx_seq_one_letter_code
_entity_poly.pdbx_strand_id
1 'polypeptide(L)'
;MADLAKILAETGPQAPIVLGVRLVPYTVGHAIVLQRLGSPFVMGGEIQPENLVEAVTVCSQSPLESIRSIKSAWNGLMLWLWGKRIQRMNLLVESDKFQLWLKEQSTAPEVLMESGSKSKRTAMPWPERVLVGCLNIGIAPDDAIQMPLGDAERLILAHAEMMGHVQLWDDQSEAIWQSQQNN
;
A
#
# COMPACT_ATOMS: atom_id res chain seq x y z
N MET A 1 -19.15 19.67 -1.19
CA MET A 1 -17.97 18.77 -0.95
C MET A 1 -18.31 17.28 -0.95
N ALA A 2 -19.56 16.88 -0.59
CA ALA A 2 -19.97 15.46 -0.63
C ALA A 2 -19.98 14.82 -2.04
N ASP A 3 -20.23 15.61 -3.09
CA ASP A 3 -20.31 15.07 -4.46
C ASP A 3 -18.96 14.67 -5.07
N LEU A 4 -17.87 15.37 -4.72
CA LEU A 4 -16.54 15.06 -5.27
C LEU A 4 -16.01 13.71 -4.72
N ALA A 5 -16.23 13.45 -3.43
CA ALA A 5 -15.84 12.19 -2.80
C ALA A 5 -16.63 11.00 -3.40
N LYS A 6 -17.90 11.23 -3.76
CA LYS A 6 -18.75 10.22 -4.40
C LYS A 6 -18.30 9.94 -5.84
N ILE A 7 -17.97 10.99 -6.62
CA ILE A 7 -17.46 10.87 -7.99
C ILE A 7 -16.11 10.12 -7.99
N LEU A 8 -15.20 10.46 -7.06
CA LEU A 8 -13.91 9.76 -6.92
C LEU A 8 -14.07 8.30 -6.51
N ALA A 9 -15.06 8.00 -5.67
CA ALA A 9 -15.37 6.62 -5.28
C ALA A 9 -16.01 5.81 -6.42
N GLU A 10 -16.74 6.45 -7.33
CA GLU A 10 -17.38 5.80 -8.50
C GLU A 10 -16.42 5.63 -9.69
N THR A 11 -15.39 6.48 -9.82
CA THR A 11 -14.39 6.44 -10.91
C THR A 11 -13.09 5.73 -10.52
N GLY A 12 -12.90 5.40 -9.26
CA GLY A 12 -11.75 4.61 -8.80
C GLY A 12 -11.74 3.19 -9.40
N PRO A 13 -10.57 2.58 -9.61
CA PRO A 13 -10.48 1.20 -10.07
C PRO A 13 -11.34 0.32 -9.16
N GLN A 14 -12.25 -0.46 -9.76
CA GLN A 14 -13.14 -1.32 -8.98
C GLN A 14 -12.28 -2.22 -8.08
N ALA A 15 -12.54 -2.18 -6.78
CA ALA A 15 -11.85 -2.99 -5.81
C ALA A 15 -11.91 -4.48 -6.22
N PRO A 16 -10.77 -5.16 -6.42
CA PRO A 16 -10.72 -6.51 -6.93
C PRO A 16 -11.38 -7.48 -5.93
N ILE A 17 -11.87 -8.58 -6.50
CA ILE A 17 -12.36 -9.72 -5.71
C ILE A 17 -11.25 -10.77 -5.70
N VAL A 18 -10.67 -11.01 -4.53
CA VAL A 18 -9.65 -12.03 -4.30
C VAL A 18 -10.19 -13.05 -3.31
N LEU A 19 -10.03 -14.32 -3.58
CA LEU A 19 -10.64 -15.43 -2.82
C LEU A 19 -12.17 -15.26 -2.65
N GLY A 20 -12.86 -14.56 -3.56
CA GLY A 20 -14.29 -14.27 -3.48
C GLY A 20 -14.65 -13.18 -2.46
N VAL A 21 -13.69 -12.41 -1.97
CA VAL A 21 -13.89 -11.27 -1.08
C VAL A 21 -13.47 -9.99 -1.79
N ARG A 22 -14.28 -8.95 -1.66
CA ARG A 22 -13.95 -7.62 -2.17
C ARG A 22 -12.94 -6.95 -1.22
N LEU A 23 -11.84 -6.48 -1.79
CA LEU A 23 -10.83 -5.73 -1.04
C LEU A 23 -11.28 -4.26 -0.90
N VAL A 24 -10.81 -3.59 0.15
CA VAL A 24 -10.92 -2.14 0.30
C VAL A 24 -9.62 -1.48 -0.17
N PRO A 25 -9.57 -0.15 -0.40
CA PRO A 25 -8.32 0.53 -0.77
C PRO A 25 -7.18 0.17 0.19
N TYR A 26 -6.01 -0.12 -0.36
CA TYR A 26 -4.83 -0.47 0.44
C TYR A 26 -4.23 0.77 1.09
N THR A 27 -4.31 0.85 2.41
CA THR A 27 -3.90 2.02 3.19
C THR A 27 -2.59 1.80 3.93
N VAL A 28 -2.03 2.89 4.46
CA VAL A 28 -0.86 2.85 5.34
C VAL A 28 -1.09 1.90 6.53
N GLY A 29 -2.28 1.90 7.10
CA GLY A 29 -2.65 1.00 8.20
C GLY A 29 -2.61 -0.47 7.81
N HIS A 30 -3.11 -0.85 6.63
CA HIS A 30 -3.03 -2.22 6.14
C HIS A 30 -1.58 -2.66 5.94
N ALA A 31 -0.72 -1.79 5.38
CA ALA A 31 0.69 -2.08 5.18
C ALA A 31 1.40 -2.35 6.52
N ILE A 32 1.12 -1.54 7.55
CA ILE A 32 1.67 -1.74 8.90
C ILE A 32 1.19 -3.05 9.52
N VAL A 33 -0.10 -3.39 9.35
CA VAL A 33 -0.67 -4.65 9.86
C VAL A 33 0.00 -5.84 9.21
N LEU A 34 0.05 -5.88 7.88
CA LEU A 34 0.68 -6.97 7.13
C LEU A 34 2.17 -7.13 7.47
N GLN A 35 2.87 -6.01 7.65
CA GLN A 35 4.26 -6.03 8.07
C GLN A 35 4.44 -6.63 9.47
N ARG A 36 3.58 -6.26 10.44
CA ARG A 36 3.63 -6.80 11.81
C ARG A 36 3.28 -8.28 11.89
N LEU A 37 2.48 -8.78 10.95
CA LEU A 37 2.19 -10.20 10.78
C LEU A 37 3.32 -10.95 10.06
N GLY A 38 4.35 -10.25 9.59
CA GLY A 38 5.44 -10.85 8.82
C GLY A 38 5.01 -11.31 7.42
N SER A 39 3.98 -10.68 6.87
CA SER A 39 3.42 -11.07 5.58
C SER A 39 4.45 -10.96 4.45
N PRO A 40 4.67 -12.04 3.66
CA PRO A 40 5.62 -12.03 2.55
C PRO A 40 5.23 -11.04 1.44
N PHE A 41 3.99 -10.61 1.36
CA PHE A 41 3.54 -9.58 0.43
C PHE A 41 4.15 -8.19 0.70
N VAL A 42 4.59 -7.93 1.93
CA VAL A 42 5.23 -6.67 2.34
C VAL A 42 6.71 -6.87 2.63
N MET A 43 7.07 -7.99 3.24
CA MET A 43 8.43 -8.28 3.68
C MET A 43 9.27 -9.00 2.62
N GLY A 44 8.62 -9.53 1.58
CA GLY A 44 9.23 -10.45 0.63
C GLY A 44 9.36 -11.87 1.19
N GLY A 45 9.62 -12.82 0.32
CA GLY A 45 9.78 -14.22 0.68
C GLY A 45 8.79 -15.14 -0.05
N GLU A 46 8.77 -16.40 0.35
CA GLU A 46 7.88 -17.40 -0.23
C GLU A 46 6.44 -17.22 0.28
N ILE A 47 5.49 -17.20 -0.66
CA ILE A 47 4.07 -17.01 -0.35
C ILE A 47 3.42 -18.37 -0.14
N GLN A 48 2.95 -18.61 1.07
CA GLN A 48 2.16 -19.77 1.42
C GLN A 48 0.65 -19.47 1.34
N PRO A 49 -0.21 -20.46 1.13
CA PRO A 49 -1.67 -20.26 1.06
C PRO A 49 -2.26 -19.48 2.25
N GLU A 50 -1.75 -19.75 3.45
CA GLU A 50 -2.17 -19.08 4.69
C GLU A 50 -1.86 -17.59 4.67
N ASN A 51 -0.71 -17.21 4.09
CA ASN A 51 -0.32 -15.80 3.96
C ASN A 51 -1.30 -15.02 3.06
N LEU A 52 -1.78 -15.65 1.97
CA LEU A 52 -2.76 -15.01 1.09
C LEU A 52 -4.10 -14.81 1.81
N VAL A 53 -4.56 -15.82 2.57
CA VAL A 53 -5.81 -15.70 3.35
C VAL A 53 -5.71 -14.60 4.38
N GLU A 54 -4.62 -14.56 5.13
CA GLU A 54 -4.35 -13.55 6.13
C GLU A 54 -4.33 -12.14 5.51
N ALA A 55 -3.61 -11.97 4.40
CA ALA A 55 -3.51 -10.70 3.70
C ALA A 55 -4.86 -10.23 3.14
N VAL A 56 -5.64 -11.13 2.52
CA VAL A 56 -6.98 -10.83 2.01
C VAL A 56 -7.93 -10.48 3.17
N THR A 57 -7.83 -11.18 4.30
CA THR A 57 -8.65 -10.87 5.49
C THR A 57 -8.35 -9.47 6.02
N VAL A 58 -7.07 -9.11 6.12
CA VAL A 58 -6.63 -7.77 6.53
C VAL A 58 -7.15 -6.71 5.56
N CYS A 59 -6.98 -6.91 4.26
CA CYS A 59 -7.34 -5.92 3.23
C CYS A 59 -8.83 -5.92 2.85
N SER A 60 -9.65 -6.77 3.45
CA SER A 60 -11.12 -6.78 3.27
C SER A 60 -11.88 -5.94 4.31
N GLN A 61 -11.18 -5.44 5.32
CA GLN A 61 -11.74 -4.67 6.44
C GLN A 61 -11.14 -3.27 6.44
N SER A 62 -11.72 -2.37 7.23
CA SER A 62 -11.06 -1.08 7.46
C SER A 62 -9.73 -1.29 8.22
N PRO A 63 -8.71 -0.40 8.03
CA PRO A 63 -7.43 -0.56 8.71
C PRO A 63 -7.55 -0.57 10.23
N LEU A 64 -8.48 0.18 10.81
CA LEU A 64 -8.72 0.21 12.25
C LEU A 64 -9.34 -1.10 12.77
N GLU A 65 -10.24 -1.71 11.99
CA GLU A 65 -10.81 -3.03 12.31
C GLU A 65 -9.74 -4.12 12.20
N SER A 66 -8.90 -4.06 11.17
CA SER A 66 -7.78 -4.99 10.98
C SER A 66 -6.81 -4.95 12.15
N ILE A 67 -6.45 -3.74 12.64
CA ILE A 67 -5.61 -3.57 13.83
C ILE A 67 -6.23 -4.19 15.09
N ARG A 68 -7.56 -4.07 15.24
CA ARG A 68 -8.29 -4.66 16.37
C ARG A 68 -8.42 -6.17 16.25
N SER A 69 -8.64 -6.69 15.05
CA SER A 69 -8.89 -8.11 14.78
C SER A 69 -7.64 -8.98 14.97
N ILE A 70 -6.42 -8.43 14.81
CA ILE A 70 -5.16 -9.17 15.06
C ILE A 70 -5.13 -9.80 16.47
N LYS A 71 -5.79 -9.18 17.45
CA LYS A 71 -5.83 -9.66 18.83
C LYS A 71 -6.97 -10.64 19.11
N SER A 72 -7.81 -10.94 18.13
CA SER A 72 -9.02 -11.75 18.33
C SER A 72 -8.79 -13.23 18.00
N ALA A 73 -9.23 -14.11 18.88
CA ALA A 73 -9.26 -15.57 18.66
C ALA A 73 -10.15 -16.01 17.47
N TRP A 74 -10.91 -15.10 16.86
CA TRP A 74 -11.73 -15.32 15.68
C TRP A 74 -10.90 -15.69 14.44
N ASN A 75 -9.64 -15.32 14.39
CA ASN A 75 -8.76 -15.61 13.25
C ASN A 75 -8.62 -17.11 13.00
N GLY A 76 -8.57 -17.92 14.03
CA GLY A 76 -8.45 -19.39 13.87
C GLY A 76 -9.69 -20.04 13.25
N LEU A 77 -10.89 -19.59 13.62
CA LEU A 77 -12.13 -20.12 13.04
C LEU A 77 -12.33 -19.68 11.59
N MET A 78 -12.04 -18.41 11.31
CA MET A 78 -12.09 -17.87 9.95
C MET A 78 -11.07 -18.56 9.04
N LEU A 79 -9.83 -18.74 9.47
CA LEU A 79 -8.81 -19.50 8.74
C LEU A 79 -9.23 -20.94 8.46
N TRP A 80 -9.90 -21.60 9.41
CA TRP A 80 -10.42 -22.95 9.21
C TRP A 80 -11.56 -23.00 8.19
N LEU A 81 -12.52 -22.06 8.25
CA LEU A 81 -13.60 -21.93 7.27
C LEU A 81 -13.06 -21.64 5.86
N TRP A 82 -12.03 -20.79 5.78
CA TRP A 82 -11.34 -20.46 4.55
C TRP A 82 -10.57 -21.66 3.99
N GLY A 83 -9.94 -22.47 4.83
CA GLY A 83 -9.19 -23.66 4.42
C GLY A 83 -10.02 -24.62 3.55
N LYS A 84 -11.30 -24.78 3.86
CA LYS A 84 -12.23 -25.60 3.03
C LYS A 84 -12.59 -24.94 1.69
N ARG A 85 -12.65 -23.61 1.63
CA ARG A 85 -12.98 -22.87 0.42
C ARG A 85 -11.79 -22.77 -0.54
N ILE A 86 -10.59 -22.61 0.01
CA ILE A 86 -9.33 -22.49 -0.73
C ILE A 86 -9.01 -23.75 -1.54
N GLN A 87 -9.33 -24.94 -1.05
CA GLN A 87 -9.09 -26.21 -1.76
C GLN A 87 -9.74 -26.29 -3.14
N ARG A 88 -10.71 -25.41 -3.43
CA ARG A 88 -11.43 -25.35 -4.72
C ARG A 88 -10.96 -24.19 -5.62
N MET A 89 -10.00 -23.38 -5.19
CA MET A 89 -9.53 -22.20 -5.91
C MET A 89 -8.10 -22.40 -6.42
N ASN A 90 -7.78 -21.78 -7.55
CA ASN A 90 -6.40 -21.72 -8.02
C ASN A 90 -5.65 -20.62 -7.26
N LEU A 91 -4.93 -21.01 -6.20
CA LEU A 91 -4.24 -20.11 -5.31
C LEU A 91 -3.17 -19.26 -6.01
N LEU A 92 -2.52 -19.80 -7.04
CA LEU A 92 -1.53 -19.03 -7.82
C LEU A 92 -2.20 -17.83 -8.50
N VAL A 93 -3.33 -18.08 -9.18
CA VAL A 93 -4.08 -17.01 -9.85
C VAL A 93 -4.59 -15.96 -8.86
N GLU A 94 -5.08 -16.39 -7.69
CA GLU A 94 -5.56 -15.46 -6.67
C GLU A 94 -4.42 -14.68 -6.02
N SER A 95 -3.24 -15.30 -5.83
CA SER A 95 -2.03 -14.63 -5.35
C SER A 95 -1.54 -13.58 -6.35
N ASP A 96 -1.51 -13.91 -7.65
CA ASP A 96 -1.11 -12.98 -8.70
C ASP A 96 -2.06 -11.77 -8.78
N LYS A 97 -3.37 -11.99 -8.67
CA LYS A 97 -4.36 -10.90 -8.59
C LYS A 97 -4.11 -9.98 -7.40
N PHE A 98 -3.81 -10.58 -6.23
CA PHE A 98 -3.54 -9.81 -5.02
C PHE A 98 -2.25 -9.00 -5.15
N GLN A 99 -1.18 -9.59 -5.69
CA GLN A 99 0.10 -8.91 -5.92
C GLN A 99 -0.05 -7.76 -6.92
N LEU A 100 -0.75 -8.00 -8.04
CA LEU A 100 -1.00 -6.97 -9.04
C LEU A 100 -1.76 -5.79 -8.44
N TRP A 101 -2.81 -6.08 -7.67
CA TRP A 101 -3.55 -5.04 -6.97
C TRP A 101 -2.68 -4.26 -5.98
N LEU A 102 -1.85 -4.93 -5.17
CA LEU A 102 -0.92 -4.23 -4.27
C LEU A 102 0.03 -3.31 -5.03
N LYS A 103 0.57 -3.78 -6.16
CA LYS A 103 1.45 -2.99 -7.01
C LYS A 103 0.74 -1.75 -7.58
N GLU A 104 -0.51 -1.89 -8.00
CA GLU A 104 -1.30 -0.76 -8.49
C GLU A 104 -1.61 0.28 -7.40
N GLN A 105 -1.79 -0.18 -6.15
CA GLN A 105 -2.07 0.69 -5.01
C GLN A 105 -0.83 1.39 -4.44
N SER A 106 0.37 0.92 -4.75
CA SER A 106 1.65 1.44 -4.24
C SER A 106 2.49 2.13 -5.32
N THR A 107 1.87 2.66 -6.36
CA THR A 107 2.55 3.42 -7.41
C THR A 107 2.95 4.81 -6.90
N ALA A 108 4.16 4.91 -6.34
CA ALA A 108 4.79 6.20 -6.07
C ALA A 108 5.46 6.75 -7.36
N PRO A 109 5.55 8.09 -7.52
CA PRO A 109 6.35 8.69 -8.58
C PRO A 109 7.80 8.28 -8.50
N GLU A 110 8.47 8.18 -9.66
CA GLU A 110 9.91 7.93 -9.68
C GLU A 110 10.68 9.17 -9.20
N VAL A 111 11.71 8.93 -8.40
CA VAL A 111 12.61 9.98 -7.91
C VAL A 111 13.80 10.08 -8.87
N LEU A 112 13.95 11.25 -9.53
CA LEU A 112 15.03 11.49 -10.48
C LEU A 112 16.38 11.70 -9.77
N MET A 113 16.40 12.47 -8.69
CA MET A 113 17.57 12.76 -7.90
C MET A 113 17.26 12.83 -6.42
N GLU A 114 18.07 12.17 -5.61
CA GLU A 114 18.13 12.44 -4.18
C GLU A 114 19.24 13.47 -3.95
N SER A 115 18.91 14.61 -3.33
CA SER A 115 19.95 15.59 -2.95
C SER A 115 20.88 14.91 -1.94
N GLY A 116 22.15 14.77 -2.31
CA GLY A 116 23.27 14.01 -1.77
C GLY A 116 23.50 13.92 -0.26
N SER A 117 22.47 13.94 0.55
CA SER A 117 22.54 13.54 1.94
C SER A 117 22.67 12.03 2.00
N LYS A 118 23.81 11.54 2.50
CA LYS A 118 23.96 10.13 2.87
C LYS A 118 22.82 9.78 3.82
N SER A 119 21.74 9.24 3.29
CA SER A 119 20.58 8.78 4.07
C SER A 119 21.12 7.86 5.16
N LYS A 120 21.00 8.27 6.41
CA LYS A 120 21.26 7.39 7.54
C LYS A 120 20.29 6.23 7.38
N ARG A 121 20.81 5.01 7.18
CA ARG A 121 19.99 3.81 7.13
C ARG A 121 19.13 3.77 8.39
N THR A 122 17.83 3.91 8.23
CA THR A 122 16.90 3.74 9.35
C THR A 122 16.57 2.26 9.50
N ALA A 123 16.53 1.78 10.73
CA ALA A 123 16.03 0.43 11.04
C ALA A 123 14.50 0.35 10.98
N MET A 124 13.83 1.51 10.82
CA MET A 124 12.37 1.57 10.77
C MET A 124 11.86 0.98 9.45
N PRO A 125 10.92 0.04 9.49
CA PRO A 125 10.30 -0.55 8.31
C PRO A 125 9.58 0.48 7.44
N TRP A 126 9.48 0.19 6.14
CA TRP A 126 8.95 1.12 5.17
C TRP A 126 7.52 1.63 5.46
N PRO A 127 6.51 0.80 5.84
CA PRO A 127 5.17 1.31 6.12
C PRO A 127 5.13 2.28 7.32
N GLU A 128 5.96 2.01 8.34
CA GLU A 128 6.07 2.91 9.49
C GLU A 128 6.76 4.23 9.12
N ARG A 129 7.71 4.20 8.16
CA ARG A 129 8.32 5.44 7.63
C ARG A 129 7.31 6.30 6.89
N VAL A 130 6.41 5.68 6.10
CA VAL A 130 5.33 6.40 5.42
C VAL A 130 4.41 7.06 6.45
N LEU A 131 4.01 6.34 7.51
CA LEU A 131 3.22 6.93 8.59
C LEU A 131 3.92 8.14 9.22
N VAL A 132 5.18 7.99 9.60
CA VAL A 132 5.97 9.10 10.19
C VAL A 132 6.10 10.27 9.20
N GLY A 133 6.27 10.00 7.91
CA GLY A 133 6.27 11.02 6.87
C GLY A 133 4.96 11.82 6.83
N CYS A 134 3.81 11.15 6.87
CA CYS A 134 2.50 11.80 6.95
C CYS A 134 2.36 12.69 8.19
N LEU A 135 2.79 12.19 9.36
CA LEU A 135 2.75 12.97 10.60
C LEU A 135 3.64 14.22 10.52
N ASN A 136 4.82 14.10 9.91
CA ASN A 136 5.75 15.22 9.75
C ASN A 136 5.21 16.34 8.85
N ILE A 137 4.37 16.01 7.89
CA ILE A 137 3.68 17.01 7.03
C ILE A 137 2.35 17.50 7.63
N GLY A 138 2.04 17.12 8.87
CA GLY A 138 0.91 17.64 9.63
C GLY A 138 -0.41 16.87 9.46
N ILE A 139 -0.38 15.67 8.87
CA ILE A 139 -1.57 14.81 8.75
C ILE A 139 -1.84 14.17 10.13
N ALA A 140 -3.11 14.19 10.57
CA ALA A 140 -3.50 13.56 11.83
C ALA A 140 -3.29 12.03 11.78
N PRO A 141 -2.93 11.37 12.91
CA PRO A 141 -2.61 9.95 12.93
C PRO A 141 -3.72 9.05 12.37
N ASP A 142 -4.97 9.33 12.71
CA ASP A 142 -6.11 8.54 12.26
C ASP A 142 -6.35 8.69 10.75
N ASP A 143 -6.14 9.87 10.20
CA ASP A 143 -6.25 10.14 8.77
C ASP A 143 -5.09 9.49 8.01
N ALA A 144 -3.87 9.57 8.55
CA ALA A 144 -2.68 8.94 7.96
C ALA A 144 -2.82 7.41 7.86
N ILE A 145 -3.36 6.75 8.90
CA ILE A 145 -3.59 5.30 8.92
C ILE A 145 -4.63 4.89 7.85
N GLN A 146 -5.66 5.71 7.64
CA GLN A 146 -6.74 5.45 6.69
C GLN A 146 -6.42 5.90 5.25
N MET A 147 -5.34 6.66 5.06
CA MET A 147 -4.93 7.17 3.76
C MET A 147 -4.48 6.04 2.84
N PRO A 148 -4.94 6.00 1.57
CA PRO A 148 -4.39 5.09 0.57
C PRO A 148 -2.87 5.24 0.49
N LEU A 149 -2.17 4.10 0.42
CA LEU A 149 -0.71 4.09 0.53
C LEU A 149 -0.04 4.92 -0.57
N GLY A 150 -0.48 4.77 -1.81
CA GLY A 150 0.08 5.55 -2.93
C GLY A 150 -0.15 7.05 -2.78
N ASP A 151 -1.28 7.48 -2.19
CA ASP A 151 -1.54 8.90 -1.93
C ASP A 151 -0.64 9.44 -0.81
N ALA A 152 -0.43 8.65 0.25
CA ALA A 152 0.50 8.99 1.32
C ALA A 152 1.93 9.18 0.80
N GLU A 153 2.40 8.26 -0.04
CA GLU A 153 3.72 8.34 -0.68
C GLU A 153 3.86 9.56 -1.57
N ARG A 154 2.86 9.84 -2.41
CA ARG A 154 2.85 11.03 -3.28
C ARG A 154 2.91 12.32 -2.50
N LEU A 155 2.15 12.44 -1.40
CA LEU A 155 2.15 13.62 -0.55
C LEU A 155 3.51 13.84 0.13
N ILE A 156 4.13 12.77 0.63
CA ILE A 156 5.46 12.85 1.25
C ILE A 156 6.50 13.27 0.21
N LEU A 157 6.46 12.68 -0.99
CA LEU A 157 7.40 13.01 -2.07
C LEU A 157 7.20 14.45 -2.57
N ALA A 158 5.95 14.88 -2.77
CA ALA A 158 5.65 16.26 -3.17
C ALA A 158 6.14 17.27 -2.11
N HIS A 159 5.97 16.96 -0.82
CA HIS A 159 6.51 17.79 0.25
C HIS A 159 8.05 17.83 0.23
N ALA A 160 8.70 16.67 0.05
CA ALA A 160 10.15 16.58 -0.04
C ALA A 160 10.70 17.36 -1.25
N GLU A 161 9.99 17.37 -2.37
CA GLU A 161 10.34 18.17 -3.56
C GLU A 161 10.19 19.66 -3.28
N MET A 162 9.10 20.10 -2.67
CA MET A 162 8.92 21.50 -2.24
C MET A 162 10.03 21.98 -1.30
N MET A 163 10.56 21.09 -0.46
CA MET A 163 11.69 21.38 0.44
C MET A 163 13.06 21.26 -0.25
N GLY A 164 13.10 20.89 -1.54
CA GLY A 164 14.33 20.73 -2.31
C GLY A 164 15.17 19.50 -1.96
N HIS A 165 14.56 18.50 -1.31
CA HIS A 165 15.25 17.26 -0.90
C HIS A 165 15.29 16.21 -2.00
N VAL A 166 14.31 16.21 -2.90
CA VAL A 166 14.19 15.30 -4.03
C VAL A 166 13.78 16.07 -5.28
N GLN A 167 14.01 15.50 -6.44
CA GLN A 167 13.41 15.96 -7.70
C GLN A 167 12.63 14.78 -8.27
N LEU A 168 11.34 14.96 -8.49
CA LEU A 168 10.48 13.94 -9.06
C LEU A 168 10.61 13.92 -10.57
N TRP A 169 10.43 12.73 -11.15
CA TRP A 169 10.35 12.55 -12.59
C TRP A 169 8.95 12.93 -13.06
N ASP A 170 8.87 13.89 -13.98
CA ASP A 170 7.65 14.28 -14.65
C ASP A 170 7.83 14.28 -16.17
N ASP A 171 6.74 14.41 -16.91
CA ASP A 171 6.75 14.40 -18.39
C ASP A 171 7.61 15.53 -18.98
N GLN A 172 7.73 16.66 -18.27
CA GLN A 172 8.57 17.79 -18.69
C GLN A 172 10.06 17.45 -18.51
N SER A 173 10.42 16.85 -17.39
CA SER A 173 11.78 16.37 -17.11
C SER A 173 12.19 15.32 -18.15
N GLU A 174 11.30 14.41 -18.53
CA GLU A 174 11.53 13.42 -19.56
C GLU A 174 11.78 14.08 -20.94
N ALA A 175 10.97 15.05 -21.33
CA ALA A 175 11.13 15.77 -22.57
C ALA A 175 12.48 16.53 -22.63
N ILE A 176 12.88 17.17 -21.55
CA ILE A 176 14.16 17.86 -21.43
C ILE A 176 15.32 16.86 -21.54
N TRP A 177 15.25 15.73 -20.84
CA TRP A 177 16.27 14.70 -20.88
C TRP A 177 16.44 14.09 -22.27
N GLN A 178 15.31 13.77 -22.95
CA GLN A 178 15.33 13.27 -24.33
C GLN A 178 15.91 14.30 -25.31
N SER A 179 15.64 15.60 -25.11
CA SER A 179 16.21 16.65 -25.94
C SER A 179 17.72 16.80 -25.78
N GLN A 180 18.25 16.52 -24.62
CA GLN A 180 19.69 16.56 -24.34
C GLN A 180 20.46 15.36 -24.89
N GLN A 181 19.80 14.19 -25.01
CA GLN A 181 20.45 13.01 -25.61
C GLN A 181 20.51 13.06 -27.13
N ASN A 182 19.68 13.86 -27.77
CA ASN A 182 19.61 14.00 -29.24
C ASN A 182 20.49 15.13 -29.81
N ASN A 183 21.24 15.82 -28.96
CA ASN A 183 22.26 16.82 -29.31
C ASN A 183 23.68 16.32 -29.02
#